data_1bc1f4369789c85745369b5fad4373d6
#
_entry.id   1bc1f4369789c85745369b5fad4373d6
#
_cell.length_a   1.000
_cell.length_b   1.000
_cell.length_c   1.000
_cell.angle_alpha   90.00
_cell.angle_beta   90.00
_cell.angle_gamma   90.00
#
_symmetry.space_group_name_H-M   'P 1'
#
loop_
_entity.id
_entity.type
_entity.pdbx_description
1 polymer ?
#
loop_
_entity_poly.entity_id
_entity_poly.type
_entity_poly.pdbx_seq_one_letter_code
_entity_poly.pdbx_strand_id
1 'polypeptide(L)'
;MGLVTVITSGKGGAGKSTVSVGLGCTLAKNGKRVLLIDGDAGLRSLDAMLGVDKELVFDISDIVNGNCEPIKAIYSCEEYTGLNNLFLLPAPALEKHTIHPDLMKQLVPILSRYYDHVIIDCPAGIGKGFISAVAAADRALVISTPDPICIRDSDKVRQLLEERGIRQQRLVINRFSFESFRKMQHYQDIDTIIDETGIRLIAVLPDDIHLQTNPAKAVVNHSRS
;
A
#
# COMPACT_ATOMS: atom_id res chain seq x y z
N MET A 1 -5.33 5.38 -18.87
CA MET A 1 -4.31 5.25 -17.81
C MET A 1 -4.97 4.60 -16.62
N GLY A 2 -4.29 3.63 -16.03
CA GLY A 2 -4.74 3.02 -14.78
C GLY A 2 -4.67 3.99 -13.62
N LEU A 3 -5.47 3.74 -12.60
CA LEU A 3 -5.59 4.59 -11.42
C LEU A 3 -4.46 4.28 -10.42
N VAL A 4 -3.69 5.30 -10.06
CA VAL A 4 -2.56 5.18 -9.13
C VAL A 4 -3.02 5.52 -7.71
N THR A 5 -2.94 4.54 -6.81
CA THR A 5 -3.33 4.68 -5.41
C THR A 5 -2.12 4.46 -4.51
N VAL A 6 -1.77 5.43 -3.67
CA VAL A 6 -0.78 5.22 -2.61
C VAL A 6 -1.48 4.74 -1.34
N ILE A 7 -0.90 3.73 -0.68
CA ILE A 7 -1.34 3.25 0.62
C ILE A 7 -0.34 3.71 1.67
N THR A 8 -0.77 4.56 2.58
CA THR A 8 0.09 5.23 3.56
C THR A 8 -0.50 5.17 4.97
N SER A 9 0.29 5.55 5.97
CA SER A 9 -0.14 5.67 7.37
C SER A 9 0.80 6.61 8.12
N GLY A 10 0.31 7.24 9.16
CA GLY A 10 1.13 8.06 10.05
C GLY A 10 2.13 7.25 10.89
N LYS A 11 1.85 5.96 11.13
CA LYS A 11 2.61 5.11 12.05
C LYS A 11 3.05 3.80 11.40
N GLY A 12 4.23 3.30 11.76
CA GLY A 12 4.67 1.95 11.43
C GLY A 12 3.77 0.88 12.06
N GLY A 13 3.58 -0.24 11.37
CA GLY A 13 2.78 -1.36 11.88
C GLY A 13 1.25 -1.21 11.75
N ALA A 14 0.73 -0.14 11.13
CA ALA A 14 -0.71 0.04 10.89
C ALA A 14 -1.32 -0.97 9.90
N GLY A 15 -0.49 -1.73 9.17
CA GLY A 15 -0.92 -2.77 8.23
C GLY A 15 -1.01 -2.32 6.77
N LYS A 16 -0.25 -1.32 6.37
CA LYS A 16 -0.21 -0.84 4.96
C LYS A 16 0.03 -1.96 3.96
N SER A 17 1.12 -2.70 4.12
CA SER A 17 1.51 -3.78 3.19
C SER A 17 0.47 -4.90 3.14
N THR A 18 -0.14 -5.25 4.29
CA THR A 18 -1.26 -6.21 4.35
C THR A 18 -2.46 -5.71 3.54
N VAL A 19 -2.82 -4.43 3.69
CA VAL A 19 -3.92 -3.81 2.92
C VAL A 19 -3.55 -3.68 1.44
N SER A 20 -2.30 -3.33 1.11
CA SER A 20 -1.81 -3.25 -0.28
C SER A 20 -1.94 -4.58 -0.99
N VAL A 21 -1.48 -5.67 -0.39
CA VAL A 21 -1.59 -7.03 -0.94
C VAL A 21 -3.05 -7.48 -1.01
N GLY A 22 -3.84 -7.29 0.08
CA GLY A 22 -5.24 -7.67 0.12
C GLY A 22 -6.08 -6.96 -0.95
N LEU A 23 -5.89 -5.65 -1.11
CA LEU A 23 -6.56 -4.87 -2.14
C LEU A 23 -6.13 -5.30 -3.55
N GLY A 24 -4.82 -5.50 -3.76
CA GLY A 24 -4.28 -5.97 -5.05
C GLY A 24 -4.86 -7.31 -5.46
N CYS A 25 -4.86 -8.29 -4.56
CA CYS A 25 -5.45 -9.61 -4.80
C CYS A 25 -6.96 -9.51 -5.07
N THR A 26 -7.70 -8.69 -4.32
CA THR A 26 -9.15 -8.51 -4.51
C THR A 26 -9.47 -7.92 -5.88
N LEU A 27 -8.75 -6.89 -6.30
CA LEU A 27 -8.91 -6.29 -7.62
C LEU A 27 -8.55 -7.27 -8.74
N ALA A 28 -7.47 -8.02 -8.59
CA ALA A 28 -7.06 -9.04 -9.55
C ALA A 28 -8.10 -10.17 -9.68
N LYS A 29 -8.68 -10.64 -8.57
CA LYS A 29 -9.82 -11.60 -8.59
C LYS A 29 -11.03 -11.07 -9.35
N ASN A 30 -11.25 -9.77 -9.31
CA ASN A 30 -12.32 -9.11 -10.08
C ASN A 30 -11.91 -8.79 -11.54
N GLY A 31 -10.88 -9.46 -12.05
CA GLY A 31 -10.44 -9.38 -13.44
C GLY A 31 -9.66 -8.10 -13.80
N LYS A 32 -9.24 -7.31 -12.81
CA LYS A 32 -8.43 -6.11 -13.05
C LYS A 32 -6.96 -6.48 -13.15
N ARG A 33 -6.23 -5.86 -14.07
CA ARG A 33 -4.78 -5.97 -14.16
C ARG A 33 -4.14 -5.01 -13.17
N VAL A 34 -3.40 -5.56 -12.19
CA VAL A 34 -2.90 -4.80 -11.02
C VAL A 34 -1.38 -4.88 -10.94
N LEU A 35 -0.75 -3.72 -10.75
CA LEU A 35 0.66 -3.60 -10.37
C LEU A 35 0.76 -3.12 -8.93
N LEU A 36 1.42 -3.90 -8.09
CA LEU A 36 1.89 -3.48 -6.78
C LEU A 36 3.30 -2.93 -6.91
N ILE A 37 3.58 -1.77 -6.33
CA ILE A 37 4.93 -1.19 -6.24
C ILE A 37 5.29 -1.14 -4.77
N ASP A 38 6.35 -1.85 -4.38
CA ASP A 38 6.90 -1.74 -3.03
C ASP A 38 7.75 -0.46 -2.95
N GLY A 39 7.39 0.44 -2.05
CA GLY A 39 8.10 1.70 -1.83
C GLY A 39 9.07 1.66 -0.63
N ASP A 40 9.15 0.53 0.10
CA ASP A 40 9.93 0.40 1.33
C ASP A 40 11.33 -0.16 1.05
N ALA A 41 12.23 0.74 0.61
CA ALA A 41 13.61 0.38 0.32
C ALA A 41 14.30 -0.23 1.56
N GLY A 42 14.91 -1.39 1.37
CA GLY A 42 15.64 -2.14 2.41
C GLY A 42 14.79 -3.16 3.17
N LEU A 43 13.49 -2.92 3.43
CA LEU A 43 12.65 -3.88 4.17
C LEU A 43 11.91 -4.88 3.28
N ARG A 44 11.55 -4.50 2.05
CA ARG A 44 10.93 -5.39 1.04
C ARG A 44 9.91 -6.36 1.63
N SER A 45 8.74 -5.88 1.99
CA SER A 45 7.73 -6.75 2.60
C SER A 45 6.79 -7.42 1.60
N LEU A 46 6.56 -6.82 0.42
CA LEU A 46 5.58 -7.33 -0.54
C LEU A 46 6.06 -8.58 -1.27
N ASP A 47 7.35 -8.72 -1.56
CA ASP A 47 7.91 -9.88 -2.24
C ASP A 47 7.69 -11.18 -1.44
N ALA A 48 7.97 -11.17 -0.14
CA ALA A 48 7.71 -12.30 0.74
C ALA A 48 6.21 -12.60 0.89
N MET A 49 5.36 -11.57 0.98
CA MET A 49 3.90 -11.75 1.08
C MET A 49 3.29 -12.34 -0.21
N LEU A 50 3.90 -12.08 -1.35
CA LEU A 50 3.45 -12.53 -2.68
C LEU A 50 4.23 -13.75 -3.19
N GLY A 51 5.20 -14.25 -2.42
CA GLY A 51 5.95 -15.47 -2.70
C GLY A 51 6.93 -15.38 -3.87
N VAL A 52 7.37 -14.17 -4.24
CA VAL A 52 8.30 -13.94 -5.35
C VAL A 52 9.72 -13.57 -4.90
N ASP A 53 9.98 -13.61 -3.59
CA ASP A 53 11.26 -13.21 -2.97
C ASP A 53 12.48 -13.94 -3.53
N LYS A 54 12.33 -15.19 -3.97
CA LYS A 54 13.41 -16.02 -4.51
C LYS A 54 13.71 -15.79 -5.99
N GLU A 55 12.83 -15.09 -6.70
CA GLU A 55 12.93 -14.87 -8.15
C GLU A 55 13.54 -13.50 -8.48
N LEU A 56 13.70 -12.62 -7.48
CA LEU A 56 14.10 -11.25 -7.70
C LEU A 56 15.54 -11.10 -8.15
N VAL A 57 15.71 -10.62 -9.38
CA VAL A 57 17.02 -10.28 -10.00
C VAL A 57 17.18 -8.77 -10.09
N PHE A 58 16.13 -8.08 -10.50
CA PHE A 58 16.08 -6.63 -10.68
C PHE A 58 15.01 -6.00 -9.80
N ASP A 59 15.20 -4.73 -9.49
CA ASP A 59 14.24 -3.92 -8.74
C ASP A 59 14.02 -2.54 -9.39
N ILE A 60 13.21 -1.69 -8.76
CA ILE A 60 12.91 -0.37 -9.30
C ILE A 60 14.16 0.50 -9.48
N SER A 61 15.22 0.32 -8.67
CA SER A 61 16.46 1.07 -8.83
C SER A 61 17.23 0.69 -10.10
N ASP A 62 17.12 -0.57 -10.55
CA ASP A 62 17.74 -1.02 -11.79
C ASP A 62 17.08 -0.36 -13.01
N ILE A 63 15.75 -0.21 -12.99
CA ILE A 63 15.03 0.53 -14.05
C ILE A 63 15.51 1.98 -14.10
N VAL A 64 15.56 2.63 -12.95
CA VAL A 64 15.93 4.05 -12.82
C VAL A 64 17.38 4.30 -13.24
N ASN A 65 18.29 3.37 -12.95
CA ASN A 65 19.70 3.44 -13.32
C ASN A 65 19.98 2.97 -14.76
N GLY A 66 18.95 2.52 -15.49
CA GLY A 66 19.10 2.01 -16.86
C GLY A 66 19.77 0.63 -16.95
N ASN A 67 19.84 -0.12 -15.85
CA ASN A 67 20.45 -1.45 -15.80
C ASN A 67 19.56 -2.53 -16.45
N CYS A 68 18.25 -2.29 -16.52
CA CYS A 68 17.30 -3.18 -17.15
C CYS A 68 16.09 -2.43 -17.74
N GLU A 69 15.38 -3.09 -18.66
CA GLU A 69 14.07 -2.65 -19.12
C GLU A 69 13.01 -2.87 -18.01
N PRO A 70 11.97 -2.01 -17.89
CA PRO A 70 10.96 -2.13 -16.85
C PRO A 70 10.33 -3.52 -16.73
N ILE A 71 10.10 -4.19 -17.84
CA ILE A 71 9.47 -5.53 -17.87
C ILE A 71 10.29 -6.59 -17.13
N LYS A 72 11.61 -6.43 -17.04
CA LYS A 72 12.51 -7.38 -16.37
C LYS A 72 12.48 -7.25 -14.84
N ALA A 73 12.04 -6.11 -14.33
CA ALA A 73 11.91 -5.86 -12.89
C ALA A 73 10.47 -6.02 -12.39
N ILE A 74 9.52 -6.42 -13.25
CA ILE A 74 8.13 -6.66 -12.91
C ILE A 74 7.85 -8.15 -12.90
N TYR A 75 7.47 -8.69 -11.73
CA TYR A 75 7.29 -10.12 -11.48
C TYR A 75 5.81 -10.49 -11.46
N SER A 76 5.45 -11.61 -12.07
CA SER A 76 4.12 -12.20 -11.94
C SER A 76 3.96 -12.83 -10.56
N CYS A 77 2.81 -12.61 -9.93
CA CYS A 77 2.48 -13.24 -8.65
C CYS A 77 1.64 -14.52 -8.83
N GLU A 78 1.50 -15.03 -10.07
CA GLU A 78 0.58 -16.12 -10.40
C GLU A 78 0.93 -17.43 -9.68
N GLU A 79 2.19 -17.82 -9.62
CA GLU A 79 2.60 -19.09 -9.04
C GLU A 79 2.15 -19.26 -7.58
N TYR A 80 2.28 -18.19 -6.78
CA TYR A 80 1.91 -18.22 -5.37
C TYR A 80 0.44 -17.89 -5.10
N THR A 81 -0.13 -16.97 -5.88
CA THR A 81 -1.50 -16.45 -5.64
C THR A 81 -2.56 -17.09 -6.53
N GLY A 82 -2.17 -17.72 -7.64
CA GLY A 82 -3.10 -18.19 -8.67
C GLY A 82 -3.73 -17.07 -9.50
N LEU A 83 -3.21 -15.82 -9.41
CA LEU A 83 -3.75 -14.64 -10.09
C LEU A 83 -2.78 -14.19 -11.19
N ASN A 84 -3.11 -14.47 -12.45
CA ASN A 84 -2.26 -14.18 -13.62
C ASN A 84 -2.24 -12.70 -14.04
N ASN A 85 -3.03 -11.87 -13.38
CA ASN A 85 -3.18 -10.44 -13.61
C ASN A 85 -2.69 -9.57 -12.44
N LEU A 86 -1.99 -10.18 -11.48
CA LEU A 86 -1.33 -9.49 -10.36
C LEU A 86 0.19 -9.51 -10.53
N PHE A 87 0.81 -8.33 -10.42
CA PHE A 87 2.23 -8.13 -10.63
C PHE A 87 2.86 -7.33 -9.51
N LEU A 88 4.16 -7.54 -9.27
CA LEU A 88 4.97 -6.80 -8.29
C LEU A 88 6.16 -6.13 -8.99
N LEU A 89 6.38 -4.85 -8.69
CA LEU A 89 7.64 -4.14 -8.87
C LEU A 89 8.27 -3.95 -7.49
N PRO A 90 9.36 -4.68 -7.16
CA PRO A 90 9.96 -4.66 -5.84
C PRO A 90 10.73 -3.37 -5.57
N ALA A 91 10.81 -3.00 -4.29
CA ALA A 91 11.64 -1.92 -3.79
C ALA A 91 13.14 -2.22 -3.94
N PRO A 92 14.00 -1.20 -3.90
CA PRO A 92 15.44 -1.40 -3.82
C PRO A 92 15.84 -2.25 -2.62
N ALA A 93 16.81 -3.16 -2.83
CA ALA A 93 17.31 -4.02 -1.76
C ALA A 93 18.03 -3.24 -0.64
N LEU A 94 18.56 -2.06 -0.95
CA LEU A 94 19.29 -1.22 -0.01
C LEU A 94 18.54 0.09 0.24
N GLU A 95 18.36 0.46 1.51
CA GLU A 95 17.68 1.69 1.94
C GLU A 95 18.28 2.97 1.30
N LYS A 96 19.59 3.01 1.11
CA LYS A 96 20.27 4.14 0.47
C LYS A 96 19.85 4.40 -0.99
N HIS A 97 19.18 3.45 -1.62
CA HIS A 97 18.69 3.55 -3.00
C HIS A 97 17.23 4.03 -3.09
N THR A 98 16.70 4.71 -2.06
CA THR A 98 15.37 5.33 -2.12
C THR A 98 15.21 6.13 -3.41
N ILE A 99 14.15 5.83 -4.16
CA ILE A 99 13.91 6.44 -5.47
C ILE A 99 13.55 7.91 -5.31
N HIS A 100 14.14 8.78 -6.15
CA HIS A 100 13.84 10.20 -6.14
C HIS A 100 12.38 10.44 -6.62
N PRO A 101 11.64 11.39 -6.02
CA PRO A 101 10.25 11.68 -6.40
C PRO A 101 10.04 11.97 -7.89
N ASP A 102 10.98 12.67 -8.53
CA ASP A 102 10.86 13.00 -9.95
C ASP A 102 10.97 11.77 -10.86
N LEU A 103 11.72 10.76 -10.43
CA LEU A 103 11.79 9.48 -11.14
C LEU A 103 10.49 8.69 -11.01
N MET A 104 9.86 8.72 -9.84
CA MET A 104 8.52 8.15 -9.67
C MET A 104 7.48 8.84 -10.57
N LYS A 105 7.53 10.18 -10.68
CA LYS A 105 6.67 10.96 -11.58
C LYS A 105 6.87 10.63 -13.06
N GLN A 106 8.04 10.17 -13.45
CA GLN A 106 8.35 9.75 -14.83
C GLN A 106 7.94 8.29 -15.07
N LEU A 107 8.30 7.39 -14.16
CA LEU A 107 8.12 5.95 -14.32
C LEU A 107 6.66 5.51 -14.16
N VAL A 108 6.00 5.92 -13.07
CA VAL A 108 4.66 5.41 -12.72
C VAL A 108 3.60 5.74 -13.78
N PRO A 109 3.55 6.94 -14.39
CA PRO A 109 2.61 7.22 -15.48
C PRO A 109 2.84 6.35 -16.72
N ILE A 110 4.08 5.93 -17.01
CA ILE A 110 4.38 5.01 -18.12
C ILE A 110 3.81 3.63 -17.79
N LEU A 111 4.10 3.12 -16.59
CA LEU A 111 3.63 1.81 -16.14
C LEU A 111 2.09 1.78 -16.08
N SER A 112 1.44 2.83 -15.58
CA SER A 112 -0.02 2.90 -15.44
C SER A 112 -0.80 2.76 -16.75
N ARG A 113 -0.14 2.85 -17.91
CA ARG A 113 -0.77 2.59 -19.22
C ARG A 113 -1.07 1.11 -19.46
N TYR A 114 -0.39 0.23 -18.72
CA TYR A 114 -0.45 -1.23 -18.92
C TYR A 114 -1.27 -1.95 -17.84
N TYR A 115 -1.77 -1.21 -16.83
CA TYR A 115 -2.51 -1.76 -15.69
C TYR A 115 -3.80 -0.97 -15.45
N ASP A 116 -4.84 -1.62 -14.95
CA ASP A 116 -6.07 -0.92 -14.51
C ASP A 116 -5.84 -0.17 -13.19
N HIS A 117 -5.03 -0.78 -12.32
CA HIS A 117 -4.67 -0.21 -11.02
C HIS A 117 -3.17 -0.34 -10.75
N VAL A 118 -2.56 0.73 -10.27
CA VAL A 118 -1.22 0.73 -9.69
C VAL A 118 -1.38 1.08 -8.22
N ILE A 119 -0.90 0.21 -7.34
CA ILE A 119 -0.94 0.40 -5.89
C ILE A 119 0.49 0.56 -5.40
N ILE A 120 0.79 1.71 -4.77
CA ILE A 120 2.11 1.99 -4.22
C ILE A 120 2.03 1.79 -2.71
N ASP A 121 2.73 0.77 -2.18
CA ASP A 121 2.89 0.57 -0.74
C ASP A 121 3.94 1.55 -0.21
N CYS A 122 3.52 2.49 0.62
CA CYS A 122 4.38 3.54 1.13
C CYS A 122 5.20 3.02 2.33
N PRO A 123 6.48 3.38 2.48
CA PRO A 123 7.23 3.07 3.69
C PRO A 123 6.62 3.73 4.93
N ALA A 124 7.06 3.30 6.10
CA ALA A 124 6.61 3.88 7.36
C ALA A 124 7.08 5.32 7.54
N GLY A 125 6.24 6.15 8.16
CA GLY A 125 6.55 7.55 8.47
C GLY A 125 6.37 8.50 7.29
N ILE A 126 6.90 9.73 7.46
CA ILE A 126 6.69 10.87 6.55
C ILE A 126 8.00 11.40 5.93
N GLY A 127 9.03 10.56 5.90
CA GLY A 127 10.36 10.89 5.39
C GLY A 127 10.47 10.86 3.86
N LYS A 128 11.70 10.71 3.36
CA LYS A 128 12.01 10.71 1.92
C LYS A 128 11.24 9.64 1.14
N GLY A 129 11.09 8.43 1.69
CA GLY A 129 10.35 7.35 1.06
C GLY A 129 8.86 7.69 0.88
N PHE A 130 8.23 8.32 1.88
CA PHE A 130 6.86 8.83 1.76
C PHE A 130 6.74 9.84 0.61
N ILE A 131 7.66 10.83 0.56
CA ILE A 131 7.65 11.85 -0.49
C ILE A 131 7.76 11.23 -1.88
N SER A 132 8.59 10.20 -2.01
CA SER A 132 8.76 9.44 -3.25
C SER A 132 7.48 8.66 -3.62
N ALA A 133 6.92 7.90 -2.69
CA ALA A 133 5.75 7.08 -2.92
C ALA A 133 4.51 7.90 -3.35
N VAL A 134 4.31 9.08 -2.74
CA VAL A 134 3.15 9.94 -3.04
C VAL A 134 3.32 10.76 -4.32
N ALA A 135 4.54 10.87 -4.85
CA ALA A 135 4.85 11.82 -5.93
C ALA A 135 4.08 11.57 -7.24
N ALA A 136 3.66 10.34 -7.49
CA ALA A 136 2.95 9.94 -8.72
C ALA A 136 1.52 9.41 -8.45
N ALA A 137 1.00 9.60 -7.24
CA ALA A 137 -0.32 9.07 -6.87
C ALA A 137 -1.45 10.01 -7.25
N ASP A 138 -2.56 9.44 -7.77
CA ASP A 138 -3.81 10.16 -8.05
C ASP A 138 -4.64 10.33 -6.77
N ARG A 139 -4.58 9.32 -5.88
CA ARG A 139 -5.34 9.27 -4.64
C ARG A 139 -4.60 8.49 -3.55
N ALA A 140 -5.06 8.62 -2.31
CA ALA A 140 -4.48 7.94 -1.16
C ALA A 140 -5.52 7.15 -0.35
N LEU A 141 -5.10 5.98 0.15
CA LEU A 141 -5.72 5.30 1.28
C LEU A 141 -4.84 5.50 2.50
N VAL A 142 -5.38 6.15 3.52
CA VAL A 142 -4.69 6.35 4.80
C VAL A 142 -5.13 5.23 5.74
N ILE A 143 -4.18 4.39 6.12
CA ILE A 143 -4.44 3.27 7.03
C ILE A 143 -4.15 3.71 8.45
N SER A 144 -5.13 3.56 9.33
CA SER A 144 -5.01 3.84 10.75
C SER A 144 -5.48 2.64 11.57
N THR A 145 -4.93 2.49 12.75
CA THR A 145 -5.52 1.68 13.80
C THR A 145 -6.32 2.60 14.74
N PRO A 146 -7.28 2.09 15.54
CA PRO A 146 -8.13 2.93 16.38
C PRO A 146 -7.40 3.50 17.63
N ASP A 147 -6.07 3.48 17.67
CA ASP A 147 -5.31 4.09 18.77
C ASP A 147 -5.10 5.61 18.54
N PRO A 148 -5.13 6.41 19.62
CA PRO A 148 -5.10 7.88 19.51
C PRO A 148 -3.86 8.43 18.81
N ILE A 149 -2.71 7.78 18.96
CA ILE A 149 -1.46 8.24 18.32
C ILE A 149 -1.55 8.04 16.81
N CYS A 150 -2.07 6.88 16.37
CA CYS A 150 -2.22 6.58 14.94
C CYS A 150 -3.25 7.52 14.29
N ILE A 151 -4.34 7.82 14.99
CA ILE A 151 -5.39 8.76 14.52
C ILE A 151 -4.80 10.17 14.35
N ARG A 152 -4.15 10.72 15.36
CA ARG A 152 -3.48 12.04 15.29
C ARG A 152 -2.44 12.10 14.17
N ASP A 153 -1.65 11.04 14.01
CA ASP A 153 -0.62 11.01 12.96
C ASP A 153 -1.25 10.86 11.57
N SER A 154 -2.47 10.29 11.46
CA SER A 154 -3.24 10.23 10.21
C SER A 154 -3.70 11.62 9.74
N ASP A 155 -4.07 12.54 10.64
CA ASP A 155 -4.35 13.94 10.26
C ASP A 155 -3.10 14.63 9.69
N LYS A 156 -1.92 14.42 10.29
CA LYS A 156 -0.67 14.95 9.72
C LYS A 156 -0.40 14.41 8.32
N VAL A 157 -0.64 13.13 8.09
CA VAL A 157 -0.52 12.53 6.75
C VAL A 157 -1.50 13.17 5.78
N ARG A 158 -2.76 13.41 6.20
CA ARG A 158 -3.77 14.12 5.40
C ARG A 158 -3.26 15.47 4.92
N GLN A 159 -2.75 16.29 5.84
CA GLN A 159 -2.23 17.62 5.53
C GLN A 159 -1.06 17.54 4.52
N LEU A 160 -0.11 16.63 4.74
CA LEU A 160 1.02 16.43 3.84
C LEU A 160 0.60 15.94 2.45
N LEU A 161 -0.45 15.14 2.33
CA LEU A 161 -1.01 14.71 1.06
C LEU A 161 -1.68 15.89 0.32
N GLU A 162 -2.43 16.73 1.04
CA GLU A 162 -3.06 17.94 0.49
C GLU A 162 -2.03 18.94 -0.04
N GLU A 163 -0.95 19.19 0.69
CA GLU A 163 0.17 20.03 0.27
C GLU A 163 0.79 19.54 -1.05
N ARG A 164 0.71 18.24 -1.35
CA ARG A 164 1.19 17.61 -2.58
C ARG A 164 0.13 17.45 -3.65
N GLY A 165 -1.07 18.04 -3.43
CA GLY A 165 -2.15 18.03 -4.40
C GLY A 165 -3.01 16.77 -4.39
N ILE A 166 -2.77 15.80 -3.49
CA ILE A 166 -3.58 14.58 -3.38
C ILE A 166 -4.81 14.87 -2.50
N ARG A 167 -5.90 15.29 -3.16
CA ARG A 167 -7.17 15.63 -2.49
C ARG A 167 -8.11 14.45 -2.31
N GLN A 168 -7.99 13.43 -3.15
CA GLN A 168 -8.78 12.21 -3.03
C GLN A 168 -8.19 11.28 -1.99
N GLN A 169 -8.60 11.46 -0.74
CA GLN A 169 -8.14 10.66 0.39
C GLN A 169 -9.30 9.88 0.99
N ARG A 170 -9.02 8.66 1.45
CA ARG A 170 -9.98 7.81 2.18
C ARG A 170 -9.28 7.17 3.36
N LEU A 171 -10.00 7.07 4.48
CA LEU A 171 -9.54 6.41 5.71
C LEU A 171 -9.96 4.93 5.69
N VAL A 172 -9.03 4.08 6.09
CA VAL A 172 -9.30 2.68 6.43
C VAL A 172 -8.88 2.48 7.88
N ILE A 173 -9.81 2.13 8.75
CA ILE A 173 -9.52 1.72 10.13
C ILE A 173 -9.22 0.22 10.09
N ASN A 174 -7.96 -0.12 10.37
CA ASN A 174 -7.48 -1.51 10.35
C ASN A 174 -7.32 -2.05 11.77
N ARG A 175 -7.33 -3.38 11.92
CA ARG A 175 -7.23 -4.09 13.20
C ARG A 175 -8.29 -3.64 14.20
N PHE A 176 -9.49 -3.45 13.71
CA PHE A 176 -10.60 -3.04 14.56
C PHE A 176 -11.13 -4.23 15.36
N SER A 177 -11.14 -4.08 16.68
CA SER A 177 -11.82 -4.98 17.62
C SER A 177 -12.81 -4.17 18.43
N PHE A 178 -14.08 -4.49 18.32
CA PHE A 178 -15.15 -3.78 19.04
C PHE A 178 -14.95 -3.82 20.56
N GLU A 179 -14.52 -4.97 21.07
CA GLU A 179 -14.24 -5.14 22.50
C GLU A 179 -13.09 -4.25 22.96
N SER A 180 -11.97 -4.23 22.22
CA SER A 180 -10.82 -3.38 22.52
C SER A 180 -11.16 -1.90 22.41
N PHE A 181 -11.93 -1.53 21.37
CA PHE A 181 -12.36 -0.15 21.14
C PHE A 181 -13.21 0.39 22.31
N ARG A 182 -14.16 -0.40 22.80
CA ARG A 182 -14.98 -0.03 23.97
C ARG A 182 -14.16 0.07 25.25
N LYS A 183 -13.16 -0.78 25.44
CA LYS A 183 -12.28 -0.77 26.63
C LYS A 183 -11.36 0.46 26.66
N MET A 184 -10.94 0.95 25.49
CA MET A 184 -10.05 2.11 25.42
C MET A 184 -10.68 3.40 25.91
N GLN A 185 -12.01 3.54 25.87
CA GLN A 185 -12.78 4.71 26.36
C GLN A 185 -12.27 6.07 25.85
N HIS A 186 -11.45 6.08 24.81
CA HIS A 186 -10.85 7.29 24.27
C HIS A 186 -11.75 7.95 23.23
N TYR A 187 -12.40 7.15 22.41
CA TYR A 187 -13.38 7.57 21.41
C TYR A 187 -14.75 7.05 21.78
N GLN A 188 -15.79 7.90 21.63
CA GLN A 188 -17.17 7.50 21.86
C GLN A 188 -17.66 6.56 20.77
N ASP A 189 -17.28 6.87 19.52
CA ASP A 189 -17.67 6.16 18.31
C ASP A 189 -16.65 6.36 17.19
N ILE A 190 -16.92 5.76 16.04
CA ILE A 190 -16.09 5.88 14.84
C ILE A 190 -16.22 7.26 14.21
N ASP A 191 -17.34 7.94 14.37
CA ASP A 191 -17.56 9.29 13.81
C ASP A 191 -16.58 10.29 14.43
N THR A 192 -16.28 10.16 15.73
CA THR A 192 -15.23 10.95 16.41
C THR A 192 -13.85 10.75 15.75
N ILE A 193 -13.52 9.54 15.30
CA ILE A 193 -12.26 9.27 14.58
C ILE A 193 -12.26 9.96 13.21
N ILE A 194 -13.40 9.93 12.50
CA ILE A 194 -13.54 10.59 11.20
C ILE A 194 -13.33 12.10 11.35
N ASP A 195 -13.94 12.69 12.36
CA ASP A 195 -13.84 14.13 12.65
C ASP A 195 -12.40 14.53 13.02
N GLU A 196 -11.73 13.75 13.86
CA GLU A 196 -10.33 14.01 14.25
C GLU A 196 -9.34 13.89 13.08
N THR A 197 -9.53 12.90 12.22
CA THR A 197 -8.63 12.73 11.07
C THR A 197 -8.95 13.67 9.92
N GLY A 198 -10.18 14.18 9.83
CA GLY A 198 -10.69 14.93 8.68
C GLY A 198 -10.71 14.12 7.37
N ILE A 199 -10.61 12.78 7.43
CA ILE A 199 -10.57 11.90 6.27
C ILE A 199 -11.84 11.06 6.22
N ARG A 200 -12.53 11.08 5.08
CA ARG A 200 -13.73 10.25 4.88
C ARG A 200 -13.41 8.77 4.98
N LEU A 201 -14.09 8.06 5.89
CA LEU A 201 -13.99 6.62 6.07
C LEU A 201 -14.54 5.86 4.85
N ILE A 202 -13.83 4.82 4.42
CA ILE A 202 -14.28 3.90 3.37
C ILE A 202 -14.44 2.46 3.87
N ALA A 203 -13.66 2.05 4.86
CA ALA A 203 -13.73 0.70 5.40
C ALA A 203 -13.24 0.62 6.85
N VAL A 204 -13.80 -0.35 7.57
CA VAL A 204 -13.30 -0.83 8.86
C VAL A 204 -12.95 -2.30 8.69
N LEU A 205 -11.69 -2.66 8.89
CA LEU A 205 -11.18 -4.02 8.74
C LEU A 205 -10.98 -4.62 10.14
N PRO A 206 -11.51 -5.82 10.38
CA PRO A 206 -11.36 -6.48 11.67
C PRO A 206 -9.90 -6.88 11.93
N ASP A 207 -9.59 -7.10 13.21
CA ASP A 207 -8.32 -7.72 13.58
C ASP A 207 -8.39 -9.23 13.28
N ASP A 208 -7.73 -9.65 12.20
CA ASP A 208 -7.73 -11.01 11.69
C ASP A 208 -6.32 -11.55 11.56
N ILE A 209 -6.01 -12.61 12.29
CA ILE A 209 -4.70 -13.25 12.29
C ILE A 209 -4.32 -13.83 10.91
N HIS A 210 -5.29 -14.30 10.12
CA HIS A 210 -5.01 -14.83 8.78
C HIS A 210 -4.57 -13.75 7.82
N LEU A 211 -5.16 -12.56 7.90
CA LEU A 211 -4.74 -11.39 7.12
C LEU A 211 -3.37 -10.88 7.56
N GLN A 212 -3.02 -11.02 8.84
CA GLN A 212 -1.70 -10.62 9.35
C GLN A 212 -0.59 -11.57 8.91
N THR A 213 -0.86 -12.88 8.88
CA THR A 213 0.16 -13.91 8.58
C THR A 213 0.34 -14.16 7.10
N ASN A 214 -0.73 -14.14 6.31
CA ASN A 214 -0.68 -14.40 4.88
C ASN A 214 -1.84 -13.72 4.13
N PRO A 215 -1.76 -12.40 3.90
CA PRO A 215 -2.86 -11.64 3.30
C PRO A 215 -3.23 -12.12 1.90
N ALA A 216 -2.26 -12.52 1.07
CA ALA A 216 -2.53 -13.01 -0.28
C ALA A 216 -3.38 -14.28 -0.25
N LYS A 217 -2.96 -15.29 0.52
CA LYS A 217 -3.72 -16.55 0.64
C LYS A 217 -5.07 -16.36 1.35
N ALA A 218 -5.13 -15.51 2.36
CA ALA A 218 -6.38 -15.21 3.05
C ALA A 218 -7.44 -14.67 2.06
N VAL A 219 -7.08 -13.69 1.23
CA VAL A 219 -7.98 -13.13 0.22
C VAL A 219 -8.30 -14.14 -0.89
N VAL A 220 -7.32 -14.93 -1.35
CA VAL A 220 -7.54 -15.91 -2.41
C VAL A 220 -8.44 -17.03 -1.95
N ASN A 221 -8.32 -17.54 -0.73
CA ASN A 221 -9.05 -18.70 -0.22
C ASN A 221 -10.47 -18.37 0.26
N HIS A 222 -10.74 -17.17 0.77
CA HIS A 222 -12.08 -16.79 1.29
C HIS A 222 -13.20 -16.71 0.24
N SER A 223 -12.93 -16.92 -1.02
CA SER A 223 -13.94 -16.93 -2.09
C SER A 223 -14.37 -18.33 -2.52
N ARG A 224 -13.98 -19.37 -1.79
CA ARG A 224 -14.37 -20.77 -2.06
C ARG A 224 -15.45 -21.31 -1.10
N SER A 225 -15.97 -20.45 -0.22
CA SER A 225 -17.09 -20.79 0.68
C SER A 225 -18.38 -20.06 0.31
#